data_ffff28c81e19ab5debb8149f1652e04b
#
_entry.id   ffff28c81e19ab5debb8149f1652e04b
#
_cell.length_a   1.000
_cell.length_b   1.000
_cell.length_c   1.000
_cell.angle_alpha   90.00
_cell.angle_beta   90.00
_cell.angle_gamma   90.00
#
_symmetry.space_group_name_H-M   'P 1'
#
loop_
_entity.id
_entity.type
_entity.pdbx_description
1 polymer ?
#
loop_
_entity_poly.entity_id
_entity_poly.type
_entity_poly.pdbx_seq_one_letter_code
_entity_poly.pdbx_strand_id
1 'polypeptide(L)'
;MAEQPLPGGFVNVVVRDGATVRRIAGDNAEFVHRLLAHFQQCGWPGAPRYLGTDEQGREVLTYLEGHVAWRSPVASAESLVAVARLVRRCHDLTAGTPLAGDQEVVCHNDLSPKNTVYGDDWLPIAFLDWDGAAPGRRIHDVAHMCWQYLDLGPAVDDVPATAHDLRLMCDAYGLTDRSAVVDTILWWQDRCWRGIETAAAAGDAAMVRLRDSGAARSVRAAHDWVVGHRRELAAALAA
;
A
#
# COMPACT_ATOMS: atom_id res chain seq x y z
N MET A 1 6.16 28.59 -11.33
CA MET A 1 7.26 27.62 -11.53
C MET A 1 6.78 26.64 -12.59
N ALA A 2 7.66 26.02 -13.37
CA ALA A 2 7.23 25.03 -14.37
C ALA A 2 6.87 23.71 -13.68
N GLU A 3 5.78 23.08 -14.11
CA GLU A 3 5.38 21.73 -13.65
C GLU A 3 6.50 20.72 -13.97
N GLN A 4 6.84 19.89 -12.99
CA GLN A 4 7.85 18.85 -13.11
C GLN A 4 7.18 17.47 -13.04
N PRO A 5 7.30 16.61 -14.07
CA PRO A 5 6.82 15.23 -13.98
C PRO A 5 7.49 14.49 -12.83
N LEU A 6 6.68 13.78 -12.03
CA LEU A 6 7.19 12.88 -11.01
C LEU A 6 7.29 11.46 -11.56
N PRO A 7 8.33 10.69 -11.16
CA PRO A 7 8.42 9.28 -11.54
C PRO A 7 7.30 8.46 -10.88
N GLY A 8 6.82 7.40 -11.53
CA GLY A 8 6.02 6.35 -10.90
C GLY A 8 4.56 6.25 -11.30
N GLY A 9 3.99 7.15 -12.04
CA GLY A 9 2.60 7.00 -12.51
C GLY A 9 2.46 5.98 -13.64
N PHE A 10 2.22 4.69 -13.33
CA PHE A 10 1.90 3.69 -14.36
C PHE A 10 0.55 3.95 -15.04
N VAL A 11 -0.37 4.56 -14.32
CA VAL A 11 -1.75 4.82 -14.77
C VAL A 11 -1.94 6.31 -15.07
N ASN A 12 -1.48 7.21 -14.20
CA ASN A 12 -1.71 8.65 -14.28
C ASN A 12 -0.41 9.45 -14.39
N VAL A 13 -0.45 10.53 -15.17
CA VAL A 13 0.63 11.53 -15.17
C VAL A 13 0.51 12.36 -13.89
N VAL A 14 1.56 12.33 -13.07
CA VAL A 14 1.65 13.10 -11.83
C VAL A 14 2.69 14.18 -12.01
N VAL A 15 2.34 15.44 -11.69
CA VAL A 15 3.26 16.56 -11.80
C VAL A 15 3.39 17.31 -10.47
N ARG A 16 4.60 17.74 -10.13
CA ARG A 16 4.88 18.64 -9.01
C ARG A 16 4.88 20.08 -9.48
N ASP A 17 4.20 20.95 -8.74
CA ASP A 17 4.27 22.40 -8.90
C ASP A 17 4.49 23.04 -7.52
N GLY A 18 5.74 23.36 -7.24
CA GLY A 18 6.17 23.88 -5.94
C GLY A 18 5.93 22.89 -4.80
N ALA A 19 5.08 23.26 -3.84
CA ALA A 19 4.70 22.46 -2.68
C ALA A 19 3.44 21.61 -2.94
N THR A 20 2.99 21.48 -4.20
CA THR A 20 1.78 20.74 -4.57
C THR A 20 2.07 19.68 -5.62
N VAL A 21 1.18 18.68 -5.66
CA VAL A 21 1.13 17.64 -6.69
C VAL A 21 -0.22 17.75 -7.39
N ARG A 22 -0.23 17.58 -8.72
CA ARG A 22 -1.45 17.56 -9.53
C ARG A 22 -1.53 16.27 -10.31
N ARG A 23 -2.71 15.64 -10.29
CA ARG A 23 -2.98 14.41 -11.05
C ARG A 23 -4.46 14.34 -11.43
N ILE A 24 -4.78 13.51 -12.42
CA ILE A 24 -6.19 13.19 -12.72
C ILE A 24 -6.75 12.40 -11.53
N ALA A 25 -7.91 12.80 -11.06
CA ALA A 25 -8.61 12.11 -9.97
C ALA A 25 -9.09 10.73 -10.42
N GLY A 26 -8.96 9.72 -9.56
CA GLY A 26 -9.50 8.38 -9.80
C GLY A 26 -11.01 8.31 -9.60
N ASP A 27 -11.61 7.17 -9.98
CA ASP A 27 -13.06 6.94 -9.86
C ASP A 27 -13.58 7.03 -8.42
N ASN A 28 -12.73 6.80 -7.43
CA ASN A 28 -13.04 6.83 -5.99
C ASN A 28 -12.72 8.18 -5.32
N ALA A 29 -12.46 9.24 -6.11
CA ALA A 29 -11.92 10.50 -5.63
C ALA A 29 -12.77 11.15 -4.52
N GLU A 30 -14.10 11.12 -4.62
CA GLU A 30 -14.98 11.71 -3.59
C GLU A 30 -14.76 11.07 -2.22
N PHE A 31 -14.65 9.75 -2.16
CA PHE A 31 -14.36 9.05 -0.91
C PHE A 31 -12.96 9.39 -0.39
N VAL A 32 -11.96 9.38 -1.28
CA VAL A 32 -10.56 9.69 -0.94
C VAL A 32 -10.43 11.11 -0.42
N HIS A 33 -11.08 12.10 -1.04
CA HIS A 33 -11.05 13.49 -0.57
C HIS A 33 -11.64 13.62 0.85
N ARG A 34 -12.75 12.92 1.14
CA ARG A 34 -13.31 12.89 2.50
C ARG A 34 -12.36 12.23 3.51
N LEU A 35 -11.70 11.15 3.10
CA LEU A 35 -10.73 10.45 3.93
C LEU A 35 -9.52 11.35 4.24
N LEU A 36 -8.94 12.01 3.24
CA LEU A 36 -7.82 12.93 3.41
C LEU A 36 -8.20 14.14 4.29
N ALA A 37 -9.42 14.67 4.11
CA ALA A 37 -9.94 15.73 4.98
C ALA A 37 -10.09 15.26 6.43
N HIS A 38 -10.54 14.03 6.66
CA HIS A 38 -10.61 13.43 7.99
C HIS A 38 -9.22 13.31 8.63
N PHE A 39 -8.20 12.80 7.91
CA PHE A 39 -6.84 12.74 8.41
C PHE A 39 -6.27 14.12 8.77
N GLN A 40 -6.59 15.12 7.94
CA GLN A 40 -6.20 16.51 8.22
C GLN A 40 -6.87 17.04 9.50
N GLN A 41 -8.16 16.78 9.71
CA GLN A 41 -8.90 17.16 10.93
C GLN A 41 -8.32 16.47 12.18
N CYS A 42 -7.86 15.22 12.04
CA CYS A 42 -7.17 14.48 13.10
C CYS A 42 -5.72 14.96 13.33
N GLY A 43 -5.20 15.89 12.53
CA GLY A 43 -3.81 16.36 12.60
C GLY A 43 -2.78 15.30 12.23
N TRP A 44 -3.17 14.26 11.48
CA TRP A 44 -2.25 13.18 11.10
C TRP A 44 -1.45 13.56 9.83
N PRO A 45 -0.11 13.54 9.90
CA PRO A 45 0.75 13.90 8.77
C PRO A 45 1.01 12.74 7.79
N GLY A 46 0.51 11.53 8.08
CA GLY A 46 0.80 10.30 7.33
C GLY A 46 0.07 10.17 5.98
N ALA A 47 -0.54 11.25 5.48
CA ALA A 47 -1.19 11.31 4.17
C ALA A 47 -1.09 12.73 3.59
N PRO A 48 -1.15 12.91 2.26
CA PRO A 48 -1.24 14.23 1.65
C PRO A 48 -2.57 14.92 2.04
N ARG A 49 -2.59 16.25 1.95
CA ARG A 49 -3.82 17.03 2.10
C ARG A 49 -4.44 17.30 0.74
N TYR A 50 -5.74 17.13 0.63
CA TYR A 50 -6.49 17.57 -0.54
C TYR A 50 -6.71 19.09 -0.46
N LEU A 51 -6.28 19.82 -1.49
CA LEU A 51 -6.33 21.27 -1.54
C LEU A 51 -7.41 21.80 -2.49
N GLY A 52 -8.05 20.92 -3.26
CA GLY A 52 -9.07 21.27 -4.24
C GLY A 52 -8.76 20.72 -5.62
N THR A 53 -9.44 21.28 -6.63
CA THR A 53 -9.30 20.93 -8.04
C THR A 53 -8.86 22.16 -8.82
N ASP A 54 -7.89 21.99 -9.73
CA ASP A 54 -7.42 23.09 -10.57
C ASP A 54 -8.35 23.37 -11.77
N GLU A 55 -8.03 24.40 -12.56
CA GLU A 55 -8.80 24.82 -13.74
C GLU A 55 -8.87 23.75 -14.85
N GLN A 56 -7.97 22.75 -14.81
CA GLN A 56 -7.92 21.63 -15.74
C GLN A 56 -8.67 20.40 -15.23
N GLY A 57 -9.32 20.49 -14.06
CA GLY A 57 -10.05 19.38 -13.44
C GLY A 57 -9.16 18.34 -12.75
N ARG A 58 -7.87 18.66 -12.52
CA ARG A 58 -6.95 17.79 -11.79
C ARG A 58 -7.07 18.04 -10.28
N GLU A 59 -7.00 16.99 -9.48
CA GLU A 59 -6.87 17.15 -8.03
C GLU A 59 -5.51 17.74 -7.67
N VAL A 60 -5.52 18.62 -6.67
CA VAL A 60 -4.34 19.28 -6.11
C VAL A 60 -4.14 18.75 -4.69
N LEU A 61 -2.99 18.12 -4.47
CA LEU A 61 -2.58 17.55 -3.19
C LEU A 61 -1.34 18.27 -2.68
N THR A 62 -1.08 18.25 -1.36
CA THR A 62 0.23 18.68 -0.85
C THR A 62 1.32 17.72 -1.32
N TYR A 63 2.47 18.28 -1.71
CA TYR A 63 3.67 17.48 -1.91
C TYR A 63 4.24 17.08 -0.54
N LEU A 64 4.58 15.82 -0.37
CA LEU A 64 5.24 15.30 0.83
C LEU A 64 6.74 15.18 0.54
N GLU A 65 7.53 15.95 1.29
CA GLU A 65 8.99 15.88 1.16
C GLU A 65 9.51 14.56 1.73
N GLY A 66 10.51 13.97 1.06
CA GLY A 66 11.12 12.70 1.43
C GLY A 66 11.47 11.83 0.22
N HIS A 67 11.70 10.56 0.46
CA HIS A 67 12.14 9.58 -0.52
C HIS A 67 11.06 8.53 -0.79
N VAL A 68 11.03 7.98 -2.00
CA VAL A 68 10.15 6.84 -2.37
C VAL A 68 11.03 5.69 -2.84
N ALA A 69 10.79 4.49 -2.31
CA ALA A 69 11.59 3.30 -2.64
C ALA A 69 11.07 2.62 -3.92
N TRP A 70 11.49 3.12 -5.10
CA TRP A 70 11.04 2.60 -6.40
C TRP A 70 11.63 1.24 -6.79
N ARG A 71 12.82 0.89 -6.27
CA ARG A 71 13.62 -0.24 -6.79
C ARG A 71 14.07 -1.26 -5.75
N SER A 72 13.96 -0.94 -4.48
CA SER A 72 14.38 -1.84 -3.41
C SER A 72 13.51 -1.65 -2.19
N PRO A 73 13.02 -2.72 -1.58
CA PRO A 73 12.32 -2.61 -0.31
C PRO A 73 13.27 -2.04 0.75
N VAL A 74 12.76 -1.16 1.60
CA VAL A 74 13.48 -0.72 2.81
C VAL A 74 13.20 -1.74 3.90
N ALA A 75 14.10 -2.69 4.08
CA ALA A 75 13.88 -3.88 4.89
C ALA A 75 14.64 -3.89 6.22
N SER A 76 14.99 -2.72 6.80
CA SER A 76 15.49 -2.74 8.17
C SER A 76 14.36 -3.09 9.15
N ALA A 77 14.65 -3.85 10.19
CA ALA A 77 13.67 -4.21 11.22
C ALA A 77 12.99 -2.96 11.80
N GLU A 78 13.74 -1.87 11.95
CA GLU A 78 13.21 -0.59 12.43
C GLU A 78 12.18 0.01 11.45
N SER A 79 12.47 0.00 10.13
CA SER A 79 11.55 0.47 9.10
C SER A 79 10.30 -0.40 9.01
N LEU A 80 10.43 -1.74 9.12
CA LEU A 80 9.30 -2.67 9.15
C LEU A 80 8.38 -2.42 10.36
N VAL A 81 8.95 -2.20 11.53
CA VAL A 81 8.19 -1.84 12.74
C VAL A 81 7.50 -0.49 12.55
N ALA A 82 8.20 0.50 11.98
CA ALA A 82 7.66 1.85 11.79
C ALA A 82 6.48 1.84 10.79
N VAL A 83 6.57 1.11 9.66
CA VAL A 83 5.45 1.01 8.71
C VAL A 83 4.24 0.32 9.33
N ALA A 84 4.44 -0.76 10.10
CA ALA A 84 3.34 -1.45 10.78
C ALA A 84 2.60 -0.53 11.77
N ARG A 85 3.34 0.29 12.51
CA ARG A 85 2.77 1.31 13.41
C ARG A 85 2.06 2.43 12.65
N LEU A 86 2.58 2.84 11.50
CA LEU A 86 1.95 3.87 10.67
C LEU A 86 0.61 3.36 10.12
N VAL A 87 0.52 2.11 9.63
CA VAL A 87 -0.72 1.45 9.22
C VAL A 87 -1.69 1.33 10.40
N ARG A 88 -1.20 0.91 11.58
CA ARG A 88 -2.04 0.85 12.78
C ARG A 88 -2.63 2.21 13.11
N ARG A 89 -1.86 3.29 13.05
CA ARG A 89 -2.34 4.64 13.31
C ARG A 89 -3.42 5.07 12.32
N CYS A 90 -3.23 4.81 11.03
CA CYS A 90 -4.25 5.04 10.00
C CYS A 90 -5.58 4.36 10.33
N HIS A 91 -5.51 3.08 10.68
CA HIS A 91 -6.68 2.28 11.03
C HIS A 91 -7.38 2.79 12.29
N ASP A 92 -6.63 3.17 13.33
CA ASP A 92 -7.22 3.68 14.57
C ASP A 92 -7.91 5.03 14.38
N LEU A 93 -7.47 5.84 13.42
CA LEU A 93 -8.11 7.11 13.08
C LEU A 93 -9.44 6.91 12.34
N THR A 94 -9.64 5.80 11.65
CA THR A 94 -10.84 5.54 10.83
C THR A 94 -11.81 4.58 11.49
N ALA A 95 -11.38 3.81 12.51
CA ALA A 95 -12.23 2.88 13.24
C ALA A 95 -13.43 3.57 13.89
N GLY A 96 -14.63 3.00 13.68
CA GLY A 96 -15.87 3.53 14.26
C GLY A 96 -16.33 4.87 13.68
N THR A 97 -15.72 5.33 12.59
CA THR A 97 -16.15 6.55 11.89
C THR A 97 -17.14 6.21 10.76
N PRO A 98 -17.93 7.18 10.29
CA PRO A 98 -18.79 7.01 9.13
C PRO A 98 -18.05 6.59 7.85
N LEU A 99 -16.74 6.86 7.76
CA LEU A 99 -15.89 6.44 6.63
C LEU A 99 -15.67 4.92 6.61
N ALA A 100 -15.60 4.27 7.77
CA ALA A 100 -15.48 2.82 7.86
C ALA A 100 -16.83 2.10 7.63
N GLY A 101 -17.96 2.79 7.80
CA GLY A 101 -19.30 2.18 7.71
C GLY A 101 -19.44 1.04 8.71
N ASP A 102 -19.88 -0.13 8.22
CA ASP A 102 -20.03 -1.35 9.03
C ASP A 102 -18.73 -2.20 9.09
N GLN A 103 -17.63 -1.70 8.53
CA GLN A 103 -16.34 -2.37 8.53
C GLN A 103 -15.48 -1.95 9.74
N GLU A 104 -14.37 -2.67 9.96
CA GLU A 104 -13.48 -2.39 11.09
C GLU A 104 -12.80 -1.03 10.96
N VAL A 105 -12.36 -0.68 9.75
CA VAL A 105 -11.54 0.50 9.44
C VAL A 105 -11.70 0.91 7.98
N VAL A 106 -11.01 1.97 7.56
CA VAL A 106 -10.69 2.19 6.14
C VAL A 106 -9.33 1.60 5.86
N CYS A 107 -9.26 0.66 4.91
CA CYS A 107 -8.03 0.09 4.38
C CYS A 107 -7.48 0.94 3.25
N HIS A 108 -6.15 0.99 3.13
CA HIS A 108 -5.45 1.60 1.99
C HIS A 108 -5.55 0.74 0.72
N ASN A 109 -5.46 -0.59 0.90
CA ASN A 109 -5.54 -1.63 -0.14
C ASN A 109 -4.42 -1.63 -1.20
N ASP A 110 -3.43 -0.72 -1.12
CA ASP A 110 -2.23 -0.71 -1.99
C ASP A 110 -0.97 -0.27 -1.22
N LEU A 111 -0.81 -0.76 0.02
CA LEU A 111 0.37 -0.50 0.84
C LEU A 111 1.60 -1.16 0.23
N SER A 112 2.61 -0.34 -0.12
CA SER A 112 3.86 -0.85 -0.69
C SER A 112 4.99 0.17 -0.52
N PRO A 113 6.27 -0.23 -0.62
CA PRO A 113 7.39 0.70 -0.55
C PRO A 113 7.30 1.84 -1.58
N LYS A 114 6.77 1.58 -2.78
CA LYS A 114 6.57 2.59 -3.84
C LYS A 114 5.47 3.61 -3.53
N ASN A 115 4.54 3.28 -2.62
CA ASN A 115 3.45 4.14 -2.17
C ASN A 115 3.71 4.71 -0.77
N THR A 116 4.99 4.72 -0.35
CA THR A 116 5.42 5.19 0.97
C THR A 116 6.46 6.28 0.80
N VAL A 117 6.29 7.36 1.54
CA VAL A 117 7.31 8.40 1.72
C VAL A 117 8.15 8.07 2.93
N TYR A 118 9.46 8.09 2.76
CA TYR A 118 10.44 7.86 3.80
C TYR A 118 11.17 9.17 4.12
N GLY A 119 11.51 9.38 5.39
CA GLY A 119 12.41 10.44 5.84
C GLY A 119 13.86 10.19 5.41
N ASP A 120 14.76 11.11 5.79
CA ASP A 120 16.20 10.99 5.49
C ASP A 120 16.85 9.79 6.21
N ASP A 121 16.24 9.32 7.30
CA ASP A 121 16.60 8.12 8.06
C ASP A 121 16.03 6.81 7.49
N TRP A 122 15.33 6.89 6.33
CA TRP A 122 14.62 5.78 5.71
C TRP A 122 13.53 5.16 6.58
N LEU A 123 13.00 5.89 7.54
CA LEU A 123 11.77 5.50 8.24
C LEU A 123 10.54 6.00 7.49
N PRO A 124 9.46 5.20 7.40
CA PRO A 124 8.22 5.60 6.73
C PRO A 124 7.52 6.71 7.51
N ILE A 125 7.14 7.78 6.81
CA ILE A 125 6.48 8.95 7.39
C ILE A 125 5.07 9.18 6.87
N ALA A 126 4.75 8.71 5.66
CA ALA A 126 3.42 8.88 5.07
C ALA A 126 3.15 7.86 3.95
N PHE A 127 1.88 7.67 3.62
CA PHE A 127 1.42 6.90 2.47
C PHE A 127 0.91 7.79 1.34
N LEU A 128 1.15 7.35 0.12
CA LEU A 128 0.68 7.93 -1.14
C LEU A 128 -0.33 6.99 -1.80
N ASP A 129 -1.01 7.49 -2.83
CA ASP A 129 -1.86 6.69 -3.72
C ASP A 129 -3.02 5.98 -3.01
N TRP A 130 -3.94 6.80 -2.50
CA TRP A 130 -5.11 6.36 -1.75
C TRP A 130 -6.29 5.91 -2.62
N ASP A 131 -6.11 5.77 -3.95
CA ASP A 131 -7.21 5.46 -4.89
C ASP A 131 -7.88 4.12 -4.60
N GLY A 132 -7.14 3.16 -4.04
CA GLY A 132 -7.65 1.87 -3.58
C GLY A 132 -8.36 1.90 -2.23
N ALA A 133 -8.38 3.06 -1.54
CA ALA A 133 -8.89 3.11 -0.17
C ALA A 133 -10.39 2.79 -0.09
N ALA A 134 -10.75 1.93 0.83
CA ALA A 134 -12.12 1.50 1.04
C ALA A 134 -12.35 0.96 2.46
N PRO A 135 -13.58 0.96 2.97
CA PRO A 135 -13.93 0.23 4.19
C PRO A 135 -13.53 -1.24 4.11
N GLY A 136 -12.94 -1.77 5.18
CA GLY A 136 -12.45 -3.14 5.18
C GLY A 136 -12.03 -3.65 6.57
N ARG A 137 -11.47 -4.86 6.57
CA ARG A 137 -10.94 -5.50 7.76
C ARG A 137 -9.46 -5.17 7.91
N ARG A 138 -9.01 -4.93 9.14
CA ARG A 138 -7.61 -4.63 9.47
C ARG A 138 -6.61 -5.62 8.86
N ILE A 139 -6.98 -6.89 8.83
CA ILE A 139 -6.12 -7.96 8.30
C ILE A 139 -5.81 -7.80 6.82
N HIS A 140 -6.67 -7.15 6.03
CA HIS A 140 -6.43 -6.94 4.60
C HIS A 140 -5.16 -6.10 4.38
N ASP A 141 -5.06 -4.95 5.05
CA ASP A 141 -3.87 -4.10 4.93
C ASP A 141 -2.65 -4.72 5.63
N VAL A 142 -2.83 -5.40 6.75
CA VAL A 142 -1.72 -6.08 7.43
C VAL A 142 -1.10 -7.14 6.52
N ALA A 143 -1.92 -7.98 5.89
CA ALA A 143 -1.44 -9.00 4.97
C ALA A 143 -0.80 -8.40 3.71
N HIS A 144 -1.41 -7.35 3.14
CA HIS A 144 -0.87 -6.65 1.97
C HIS A 144 0.48 -6.00 2.28
N MET A 145 0.58 -5.29 3.42
CA MET A 145 1.81 -4.72 3.92
C MET A 145 2.90 -5.78 4.08
N CYS A 146 2.62 -6.89 4.76
CA CYS A 146 3.58 -7.96 4.95
C CYS A 146 4.07 -8.52 3.61
N TRP A 147 3.18 -8.78 2.66
CA TRP A 147 3.56 -9.23 1.33
C TRP A 147 4.51 -8.26 0.63
N GLN A 148 4.14 -6.99 0.57
CA GLN A 148 4.83 -5.98 -0.24
C GLN A 148 6.17 -5.52 0.37
N TYR A 149 6.24 -5.37 1.70
CA TYR A 149 7.47 -4.87 2.33
C TYR A 149 8.50 -5.96 2.59
N LEU A 150 8.08 -7.22 2.68
CA LEU A 150 8.99 -8.37 2.76
C LEU A 150 9.29 -8.98 1.39
N ASP A 151 8.70 -8.44 0.31
CA ASP A 151 8.82 -8.95 -1.06
C ASP A 151 8.62 -10.47 -1.13
N LEU A 152 7.55 -10.96 -0.42
CA LEU A 152 7.30 -12.40 -0.28
C LEU A 152 7.14 -13.05 -1.65
N GLY A 153 8.18 -13.79 -2.06
CA GLY A 153 8.27 -14.38 -3.37
C GLY A 153 9.60 -15.10 -3.61
N PRO A 154 9.88 -15.53 -4.85
CA PRO A 154 11.06 -16.33 -5.19
C PRO A 154 12.42 -15.66 -4.94
N ALA A 155 12.44 -14.36 -4.69
CA ALA A 155 13.66 -13.61 -4.36
C ALA A 155 14.05 -13.71 -2.87
N VAL A 156 13.24 -14.34 -2.03
CA VAL A 156 13.54 -14.54 -0.60
C VAL A 156 14.61 -15.63 -0.46
N ASP A 157 15.78 -15.25 0.04
CA ASP A 157 16.92 -16.15 0.23
C ASP A 157 16.90 -16.83 1.61
N ASP A 158 16.34 -16.19 2.65
CA ASP A 158 16.27 -16.68 4.04
C ASP A 158 14.83 -16.71 4.53
N VAL A 159 14.17 -17.86 4.39
CA VAL A 159 12.78 -18.05 4.79
C VAL A 159 12.58 -17.91 6.30
N PRO A 160 13.43 -18.48 7.17
CA PRO A 160 13.33 -18.27 8.62
C PRO A 160 13.42 -16.80 9.04
N ALA A 161 14.37 -16.03 8.49
CA ALA A 161 14.50 -14.60 8.79
C ALA A 161 13.26 -13.82 8.30
N THR A 162 12.80 -14.10 7.08
CA THR A 162 11.58 -13.46 6.53
C THR A 162 10.33 -13.81 7.35
N ALA A 163 10.20 -15.04 7.82
CA ALA A 163 9.11 -15.47 8.70
C ALA A 163 9.17 -14.77 10.08
N HIS A 164 10.38 -14.52 10.60
CA HIS A 164 10.59 -13.69 11.79
C HIS A 164 10.11 -12.25 11.56
N ASP A 165 10.48 -11.64 10.44
CA ASP A 165 10.10 -10.26 10.08
C ASP A 165 8.59 -10.15 9.83
N LEU A 166 7.95 -11.16 9.23
CA LEU A 166 6.50 -11.25 9.10
C LEU A 166 5.82 -11.17 10.48
N ARG A 167 6.32 -11.93 11.45
CA ARG A 167 5.83 -11.88 12.82
C ARG A 167 6.08 -10.51 13.46
N LEU A 168 7.29 -9.97 13.31
CA LEU A 168 7.68 -8.66 13.84
C LEU A 168 6.72 -7.55 13.36
N MET A 169 6.33 -7.57 12.09
CA MET A 169 5.37 -6.61 11.54
C MET A 169 3.96 -6.79 12.15
N CYS A 170 3.50 -8.03 12.30
CA CYS A 170 2.21 -8.32 12.94
C CYS A 170 2.21 -7.88 14.43
N ASP A 171 3.32 -8.11 15.14
CA ASP A 171 3.50 -7.68 16.53
C ASP A 171 3.51 -6.16 16.66
N ALA A 172 4.27 -5.49 15.81
CA ALA A 172 4.38 -4.02 15.78
C ALA A 172 3.05 -3.34 15.44
N TYR A 173 2.23 -3.96 14.59
CA TYR A 173 0.86 -3.54 14.31
C TYR A 173 -0.06 -3.78 15.51
N GLY A 174 0.21 -4.78 16.35
CA GLY A 174 -0.65 -5.24 17.43
C GLY A 174 -1.79 -6.13 16.96
N LEU A 175 -1.55 -6.98 15.95
CA LEU A 175 -2.53 -7.96 15.48
C LEU A 175 -2.59 -9.15 16.45
N THR A 176 -3.72 -9.34 17.13
CA THR A 176 -3.90 -10.39 18.14
C THR A 176 -4.19 -11.76 17.52
N ASP A 177 -5.06 -11.81 16.52
CA ASP A 177 -5.33 -13.06 15.76
C ASP A 177 -4.58 -13.01 14.43
N ARG A 178 -3.55 -13.86 14.30
CA ARG A 178 -2.67 -13.96 13.14
C ARG A 178 -2.97 -15.17 12.26
N SER A 179 -3.94 -15.99 12.66
CA SER A 179 -4.22 -17.29 12.03
C SER A 179 -4.54 -17.19 10.53
N ALA A 180 -5.16 -16.07 10.12
CA ALA A 180 -5.57 -15.85 8.73
C ALA A 180 -4.58 -14.99 7.91
N VAL A 181 -3.43 -14.56 8.46
CA VAL A 181 -2.50 -13.65 7.76
C VAL A 181 -1.98 -14.27 6.46
N VAL A 182 -1.45 -15.49 6.51
CA VAL A 182 -0.89 -16.16 5.31
C VAL A 182 -1.97 -16.39 4.26
N ASP A 183 -3.18 -16.78 4.66
CA ASP A 183 -4.29 -16.99 3.74
C ASP A 183 -4.77 -15.68 3.12
N THR A 184 -4.71 -14.58 3.86
CA THR A 184 -5.05 -13.26 3.33
C THR A 184 -3.96 -12.74 2.38
N ILE A 185 -2.67 -13.06 2.61
CA ILE A 185 -1.59 -12.79 1.66
C ILE A 185 -1.86 -13.52 0.34
N LEU A 186 -2.15 -14.82 0.40
CA LEU A 186 -2.48 -15.63 -0.78
C LEU A 186 -3.69 -15.08 -1.54
N TRP A 187 -4.72 -14.65 -0.80
CA TRP A 187 -5.91 -14.03 -1.39
C TRP A 187 -5.56 -12.73 -2.12
N TRP A 188 -4.69 -11.88 -1.56
CA TRP A 188 -4.24 -10.64 -2.22
C TRP A 188 -3.45 -10.93 -3.49
N GLN A 189 -2.51 -11.86 -3.44
CA GLN A 189 -1.69 -12.23 -4.59
C GLN A 189 -2.56 -12.82 -5.71
N ASP A 190 -3.49 -13.73 -5.38
CA ASP A 190 -4.42 -14.32 -6.37
C ASP A 190 -5.31 -13.25 -7.01
N ARG A 191 -5.89 -12.37 -6.19
CA ARG A 191 -6.70 -11.25 -6.67
C ARG A 191 -5.92 -10.31 -7.58
N CYS A 192 -4.66 -9.99 -7.23
CA CYS A 192 -3.82 -9.07 -7.97
C CYS A 192 -3.50 -9.59 -9.37
N TRP A 193 -2.90 -10.79 -9.50
CA TRP A 193 -2.50 -11.28 -10.81
C TRP A 193 -3.72 -11.60 -11.71
N ARG A 194 -4.82 -12.13 -11.16
CA ARG A 194 -6.06 -12.36 -11.90
C ARG A 194 -6.72 -11.06 -12.34
N GLY A 195 -6.70 -10.04 -11.49
CA GLY A 195 -7.21 -8.71 -11.81
C GLY A 195 -6.49 -8.10 -12.99
N ILE A 196 -5.15 -8.15 -13.01
CA ILE A 196 -4.32 -7.70 -14.14
C ILE A 196 -4.68 -8.45 -15.41
N GLU A 197 -4.73 -9.77 -15.37
CA GLU A 197 -5.04 -10.60 -16.56
C GLU A 197 -6.45 -10.33 -17.08
N THR A 198 -7.44 -10.25 -16.20
CA THR A 198 -8.84 -10.02 -16.56
C THR A 198 -9.04 -8.64 -17.18
N ALA A 199 -8.51 -7.59 -16.56
CA ALA A 199 -8.66 -6.23 -17.08
C ALA A 199 -7.84 -6.03 -18.36
N ALA A 200 -6.65 -6.63 -18.49
CA ALA A 200 -5.89 -6.64 -19.73
C ALA A 200 -6.63 -7.34 -20.86
N ALA A 201 -7.29 -8.48 -20.59
CA ALA A 201 -8.10 -9.19 -21.57
C ALA A 201 -9.35 -8.38 -21.99
N ALA A 202 -9.88 -7.53 -21.10
CA ALA A 202 -10.96 -6.60 -21.40
C ALA A 202 -10.51 -5.34 -22.17
N GLY A 203 -9.20 -5.18 -22.43
CA GLY A 203 -8.65 -4.09 -23.23
C GLY A 203 -8.23 -2.85 -22.44
N ASP A 204 -8.13 -2.93 -21.10
CA ASP A 204 -7.58 -1.85 -20.30
C ASP A 204 -6.10 -1.64 -20.64
N ALA A 205 -5.78 -0.48 -21.22
CA ALA A 205 -4.44 -0.20 -21.73
C ALA A 205 -3.36 -0.15 -20.63
N ALA A 206 -3.70 0.26 -19.40
CA ALA A 206 -2.75 0.26 -18.28
C ALA A 206 -2.47 -1.17 -17.81
N MET A 207 -3.50 -1.99 -17.70
CA MET A 207 -3.37 -3.40 -17.32
C MET A 207 -2.70 -4.25 -18.40
N VAL A 208 -2.90 -3.92 -19.69
CA VAL A 208 -2.13 -4.53 -20.79
C VAL A 208 -0.63 -4.23 -20.62
N ARG A 209 -0.25 -2.97 -20.39
CA ARG A 209 1.16 -2.62 -20.14
C ARG A 209 1.72 -3.35 -18.92
N LEU A 210 0.95 -3.43 -17.84
CA LEU A 210 1.36 -4.09 -16.60
C LEU A 210 1.54 -5.60 -16.79
N ARG A 211 0.62 -6.27 -17.50
CA ARG A 211 0.74 -7.68 -17.89
C ARG A 211 1.99 -7.91 -18.75
N ASP A 212 2.19 -7.07 -19.77
CA ASP A 212 3.28 -7.21 -20.75
C ASP A 212 4.65 -6.94 -20.11
N SER A 213 4.71 -6.12 -19.05
CA SER A 213 5.91 -5.94 -18.22
C SER A 213 6.27 -7.20 -17.38
N GLY A 214 5.38 -8.18 -17.31
CA GLY A 214 5.57 -9.40 -16.54
C GLY A 214 5.04 -9.35 -15.11
N ALA A 215 4.40 -8.27 -14.69
CA ALA A 215 3.91 -8.09 -13.32
C ALA A 215 2.97 -9.23 -12.87
N ALA A 216 2.00 -9.62 -13.70
CA ALA A 216 1.09 -10.73 -13.40
C ALA A 216 1.86 -12.05 -13.15
N ARG A 217 2.89 -12.34 -13.96
CA ARG A 217 3.72 -13.54 -13.79
C ARG A 217 4.52 -13.48 -12.49
N SER A 218 5.08 -12.31 -12.14
CA SER A 218 5.84 -12.12 -10.91
C SER A 218 4.94 -12.33 -9.68
N VAL A 219 3.74 -11.75 -9.67
CA VAL A 219 2.79 -11.94 -8.56
C VAL A 219 2.31 -13.38 -8.46
N ARG A 220 2.09 -14.08 -9.59
CA ARG A 220 1.76 -15.50 -9.58
C ARG A 220 2.90 -16.35 -9.03
N ALA A 221 4.14 -16.07 -9.40
CA ALA A 221 5.30 -16.75 -8.85
C ALA A 221 5.45 -16.50 -7.34
N ALA A 222 5.16 -15.28 -6.87
CA ALA A 222 5.11 -14.96 -5.45
C ALA A 222 4.02 -15.76 -4.71
N HIS A 223 2.83 -15.89 -5.30
CA HIS A 223 1.77 -16.73 -4.76
C HIS A 223 2.19 -18.19 -4.64
N ASP A 224 2.76 -18.78 -5.69
CA ASP A 224 3.21 -20.17 -5.69
C ASP A 224 4.31 -20.39 -4.64
N TRP A 225 5.19 -19.40 -4.44
CA TRP A 225 6.21 -19.41 -3.40
C TRP A 225 5.59 -19.41 -2.00
N VAL A 226 4.63 -18.52 -1.71
CA VAL A 226 3.92 -18.47 -0.42
C VAL A 226 3.17 -19.77 -0.15
N VAL A 227 2.53 -20.38 -1.16
CA VAL A 227 1.91 -21.71 -1.04
C VAL A 227 2.95 -22.75 -0.61
N GLY A 228 4.14 -22.75 -1.21
CA GLY A 228 5.23 -23.68 -0.89
C GLY A 228 5.74 -23.53 0.56
N HIS A 229 5.78 -22.31 1.09
CA HIS A 229 6.32 -22.00 2.42
C HIS A 229 5.24 -21.71 3.48
N ARG A 230 3.96 -22.01 3.17
CA ARG A 230 2.81 -21.70 4.04
C ARG A 230 2.98 -22.22 5.46
N ARG A 231 3.52 -23.44 5.64
CA ARG A 231 3.68 -24.05 6.97
C ARG A 231 4.71 -23.31 7.82
N GLU A 232 5.82 -22.91 7.21
CA GLU A 232 6.92 -22.19 7.88
C GLU A 232 6.45 -20.78 8.29
N LEU A 233 5.82 -20.05 7.39
CA LEU A 233 5.28 -18.71 7.66
C LEU A 233 4.19 -18.76 8.75
N ALA A 234 3.26 -19.72 8.68
CA ALA A 234 2.21 -19.88 9.67
C ALA A 234 2.76 -20.29 11.05
N ALA A 235 3.78 -21.16 11.09
CA ALA A 235 4.41 -21.56 12.34
C ALA A 235 5.08 -20.39 13.08
N ALA A 236 5.75 -19.48 12.34
CA ALA A 236 6.33 -18.27 12.92
C ALA A 236 5.28 -17.31 13.51
N LEU A 237 4.10 -17.24 12.90
CA LEU A 237 2.99 -16.41 13.38
C LEU A 237 2.29 -16.99 14.63
N ALA A 238 2.36 -18.32 14.83
CA ALA A 238 1.75 -19.01 15.96
C ALA A 238 2.63 -19.01 17.23
N ALA A 239 3.93 -18.81 17.08
CA ALA A 239 4.90 -18.74 18.17
C ALA A 239 4.80 -17.42 18.93
#